data_880e47c535d7325249a292e4f076166d
#
_entry.id   880e47c535d7325249a292e4f076166d
#
_cell.length_a   1.000
_cell.length_b   1.000
_cell.length_c   1.000
_cell.angle_alpha   90.00
_cell.angle_beta   90.00
_cell.angle_gamma   90.00
#
_symmetry.space_group_name_H-M   'P 1'
#
loop_
_entity.id
_entity.type
_entity.pdbx_description
1 polymer ?
#
loop_
_entity_poly.entity_id
_entity_poly.type
_entity_poly.pdbx_seq_one_letter_code
_entity_poly.pdbx_strand_id
1 'polypeptide(L)'
;MSNPFNISVLSGSKSASAKLDIARSALSGIKGGFSTAVMRALNRASQSGRTNAVKAIRNEYTVKAGPLRKSFAIKKATRKNLETSLGAKGSRLPLSDYRFTPKQDTTGNKRKPVRAAILNQGLRPVGSAFVWKGMILQREGTRSTPLIKPLGPAVPFLANRDEVIDVVQSGMGETFLRRLDHEVGQILKTGLKGRNGGKIHG
;
A
#
# COMPACT_ATOMS: atom_id res chain seq x y z
N MET A 1 1.57 -19.70 -10.98
CA MET A 1 0.43 -18.74 -11.00
C MET A 1 0.46 -17.98 -9.69
N SER A 2 0.84 -16.71 -9.70
CA SER A 2 0.93 -15.88 -8.48
C SER A 2 -0.48 -15.50 -8.04
N ASN A 3 -0.89 -16.02 -6.88
CA ASN A 3 -2.14 -15.65 -6.25
C ASN A 3 -2.13 -14.12 -6.03
N PRO A 4 -3.06 -13.34 -6.61
CA PRO A 4 -3.03 -11.90 -6.43
C PRO A 4 -3.34 -11.58 -4.97
N PHE A 5 -2.38 -10.93 -4.29
CA PHE A 5 -2.64 -10.34 -2.98
C PHE A 5 -3.85 -9.40 -3.09
N ASN A 6 -4.93 -9.74 -2.43
CA ASN A 6 -6.17 -8.98 -2.45
C ASN A 6 -6.82 -9.00 -1.06
N ILE A 7 -6.96 -7.83 -0.46
CA ILE A 7 -7.57 -7.66 0.87
C ILE A 7 -8.82 -6.79 0.74
N SER A 8 -9.95 -7.27 1.25
CA SER A 8 -11.19 -6.51 1.38
C SER A 8 -11.50 -6.20 2.86
N VAL A 9 -12.09 -5.03 3.12
CA VAL A 9 -12.35 -4.53 4.50
C VAL A 9 -13.58 -5.15 5.14
N LEU A 10 -14.50 -5.73 4.38
CA LEU A 10 -15.81 -6.16 4.87
C LEU A 10 -15.87 -7.58 5.43
N SER A 11 -14.76 -8.29 5.55
CA SER A 11 -14.82 -9.65 6.08
C SER A 11 -14.81 -9.67 7.63
N GLY A 12 -15.99 -9.81 8.22
CA GLY A 12 -16.16 -10.66 9.38
C GLY A 12 -16.06 -10.05 10.78
N SER A 13 -15.97 -8.75 11.00
CA SER A 13 -16.02 -8.21 12.36
C SER A 13 -17.44 -7.87 12.80
N LYS A 14 -17.95 -8.56 13.84
CA LYS A 14 -19.24 -8.22 14.51
C LYS A 14 -19.31 -6.73 14.92
N SER A 15 -18.16 -6.13 15.28
CA SER A 15 -18.04 -4.71 15.61
C SER A 15 -18.28 -3.80 14.39
N ALA A 16 -17.89 -4.22 13.19
CA ALA A 16 -18.12 -3.42 11.99
C ALA A 16 -19.59 -3.45 11.56
N SER A 17 -20.27 -4.58 11.67
CA SER A 17 -21.70 -4.66 11.34
C SER A 17 -22.55 -3.79 12.27
N ALA A 18 -22.35 -3.86 13.58
CA ALA A 18 -23.07 -3.03 14.55
C ALA A 18 -22.86 -1.52 14.28
N LYS A 19 -21.63 -1.09 13.98
CA LYS A 19 -21.37 0.33 13.64
C LYS A 19 -22.00 0.76 12.31
N LEU A 20 -22.08 -0.14 11.33
CA LEU A 20 -22.76 0.14 10.07
C LEU A 20 -24.28 0.31 10.28
N ASP A 21 -24.90 -0.46 11.15
CA ASP A 21 -26.33 -0.36 11.47
C ASP A 21 -26.63 0.95 12.20
N ILE A 22 -25.80 1.35 13.17
CA ILE A 22 -25.88 2.64 13.84
C ILE A 22 -25.74 3.79 12.82
N ALA A 23 -24.76 3.72 11.93
CA ALA A 23 -24.52 4.73 10.91
C ALA A 23 -25.71 4.83 9.92
N ARG A 24 -26.31 3.70 9.55
CA ARG A 24 -27.47 3.63 8.67
C ARG A 24 -28.69 4.30 9.35
N SER A 25 -28.95 3.98 10.60
CA SER A 25 -30.03 4.57 11.38
C SER A 25 -29.84 6.09 11.54
N ALA A 26 -28.64 6.53 11.93
CA ALA A 26 -28.33 7.95 12.14
C ALA A 26 -28.45 8.79 10.86
N LEU A 27 -28.21 8.21 9.69
CA LEU A 27 -28.23 8.90 8.38
C LEU A 27 -29.49 8.59 7.56
N SER A 28 -30.49 7.92 8.13
CA SER A 28 -31.73 7.51 7.42
C SER A 28 -32.51 8.69 6.81
N GLY A 29 -32.50 9.85 7.44
CA GLY A 29 -33.13 11.07 6.96
C GLY A 29 -32.36 11.88 5.93
N ILE A 30 -31.12 11.44 5.54
CA ILE A 30 -30.26 12.16 4.61
C ILE A 30 -30.02 11.31 3.36
N LYS A 31 -30.60 11.72 2.23
CA LYS A 31 -30.51 10.99 0.96
C LYS A 31 -29.04 10.77 0.56
N GLY A 32 -28.64 9.50 0.45
CA GLY A 32 -27.28 9.12 0.11
C GLY A 32 -26.21 9.40 1.18
N GLY A 33 -26.62 9.79 2.40
CA GLY A 33 -25.71 10.08 3.51
C GLY A 33 -24.90 8.85 3.91
N PHE A 34 -25.58 7.74 4.16
CA PHE A 34 -24.94 6.47 4.53
C PHE A 34 -23.92 5.99 3.49
N SER A 35 -24.32 5.90 2.22
CA SER A 35 -23.42 5.44 1.16
C SER A 35 -22.20 6.35 0.98
N THR A 36 -22.37 7.67 1.19
CA THR A 36 -21.26 8.63 1.14
C THR A 36 -20.29 8.45 2.33
N ALA A 37 -20.80 8.27 3.55
CA ALA A 37 -19.99 8.04 4.74
C ALA A 37 -19.15 6.77 4.59
N VAL A 38 -19.80 5.65 4.25
CA VAL A 38 -19.15 4.35 4.07
C VAL A 38 -18.12 4.40 2.95
N MET A 39 -18.45 4.94 1.78
CA MET A 39 -17.52 5.09 0.67
C MET A 39 -16.26 5.87 1.06
N ARG A 40 -16.41 7.00 1.75
CA ARG A 40 -15.26 7.82 2.18
C ARG A 40 -14.41 7.09 3.22
N ALA A 41 -15.04 6.41 4.18
CA ALA A 41 -14.36 5.63 5.20
C ALA A 41 -13.56 4.47 4.57
N LEU A 42 -14.17 3.70 3.66
CA LEU A 42 -13.51 2.62 2.91
C LEU A 42 -12.31 3.11 2.10
N ASN A 43 -12.47 4.20 1.37
CA ASN A 43 -11.40 4.76 0.56
C ASN A 43 -10.23 5.28 1.42
N ARG A 44 -10.50 5.77 2.61
CA ARG A 44 -9.43 6.16 3.55
C ARG A 44 -8.76 4.95 4.18
N ALA A 45 -9.53 3.92 4.54
CA ALA A 45 -9.01 2.67 5.05
C ALA A 45 -8.05 1.99 4.07
N SER A 46 -8.40 1.93 2.79
CA SER A 46 -7.53 1.32 1.77
C SER A 46 -6.23 2.10 1.53
N GLN A 47 -6.26 3.44 1.65
CA GLN A 47 -5.03 4.25 1.61
C GLN A 47 -4.14 3.98 2.83
N SER A 48 -4.74 3.84 4.02
CA SER A 48 -4.02 3.42 5.24
C SER A 48 -3.41 2.04 5.07
N GLY A 49 -4.18 1.08 4.53
CA GLY A 49 -3.71 -0.27 4.23
C GLY A 49 -2.47 -0.29 3.35
N ARG A 50 -2.46 0.48 2.25
CA ARG A 50 -1.27 0.63 1.40
C ARG A 50 -0.05 1.16 2.17
N THR A 51 -0.26 2.13 3.05
CA THR A 51 0.82 2.70 3.86
C THR A 51 1.35 1.67 4.86
N ASN A 52 0.46 0.93 5.51
CA ASN A 52 0.80 -0.12 6.47
C ASN A 52 1.52 -1.29 5.78
N ALA A 53 1.08 -1.72 4.58
CA ALA A 53 1.76 -2.73 3.79
C ALA A 53 3.21 -2.33 3.48
N VAL A 54 3.42 -1.09 3.01
CA VAL A 54 4.76 -0.57 2.75
C VAL A 54 5.62 -0.55 4.01
N LYS A 55 5.07 -0.15 5.15
CA LYS A 55 5.78 -0.14 6.43
C LYS A 55 6.13 -1.56 6.88
N ALA A 56 5.16 -2.47 6.89
CA ALA A 56 5.35 -3.86 7.30
C ALA A 56 6.44 -4.56 6.47
N ILE A 57 6.39 -4.43 5.14
CA ILE A 57 7.43 -4.98 4.26
C ILE A 57 8.81 -4.39 4.59
N ARG A 58 8.89 -3.08 4.83
CA ARG A 58 10.16 -2.41 5.11
C ARG A 58 10.73 -2.67 6.50
N ASN A 59 9.96 -3.21 7.42
CA ASN A 59 10.49 -3.68 8.71
C ASN A 59 11.45 -4.86 8.53
N GLU A 60 11.22 -5.69 7.53
CA GLU A 60 12.05 -6.87 7.28
C GLU A 60 12.99 -6.67 6.07
N TYR A 61 12.52 -5.99 5.04
CA TYR A 61 13.23 -5.82 3.77
C TYR A 61 13.75 -4.40 3.59
N THR A 62 14.95 -4.28 3.01
CA THR A 62 15.60 -2.98 2.79
C THR A 62 15.08 -2.21 1.57
N VAL A 63 13.99 -2.66 0.98
CA VAL A 63 13.45 -2.12 -0.27
C VAL A 63 12.96 -0.67 -0.12
N LYS A 64 13.18 0.14 -1.15
CA LYS A 64 12.74 1.54 -1.21
C LYS A 64 11.21 1.63 -1.20
N ALA A 65 10.66 2.64 -0.51
CA ALA A 65 9.21 2.84 -0.40
C ALA A 65 8.54 3.21 -1.75
N GLY A 66 9.25 3.91 -2.63
CA GLY A 66 8.72 4.36 -3.93
C GLY A 66 8.26 3.19 -4.82
N PRO A 67 9.14 2.25 -5.17
CA PRO A 67 8.79 1.05 -5.92
C PRO A 67 7.67 0.24 -5.28
N LEU A 68 7.68 0.04 -3.94
CA LEU A 68 6.60 -0.64 -3.23
C LEU A 68 5.26 0.05 -3.42
N ARG A 69 5.19 1.38 -3.19
CA ARG A 69 3.94 2.14 -3.33
C ARG A 69 3.36 2.05 -4.75
N LYS A 70 4.21 2.05 -5.78
CA LYS A 70 3.79 1.93 -7.19
C LYS A 70 3.20 0.56 -7.51
N SER A 71 3.66 -0.48 -6.82
CA SER A 71 3.18 -1.86 -7.01
C SER A 71 1.84 -2.14 -6.32
N PHE A 72 1.42 -1.30 -5.37
CA PHE A 72 0.11 -1.43 -4.72
C PHE A 72 -0.97 -0.64 -5.46
N ALA A 73 -1.98 -1.35 -5.95
CA ALA A 73 -3.17 -0.78 -6.58
C ALA A 73 -4.36 -0.81 -5.61
N ILE A 74 -5.13 0.27 -5.58
CA ILE A 74 -6.37 0.38 -4.80
C ILE A 74 -7.55 0.45 -5.75
N LYS A 75 -8.50 -0.49 -5.65
CA LYS A 75 -9.82 -0.37 -6.24
C LYS A 75 -10.70 0.41 -5.27
N LYS A 76 -11.05 1.64 -5.63
CA LYS A 76 -11.81 2.53 -4.75
C LYS A 76 -13.29 2.13 -4.69
N ALA A 77 -13.88 2.26 -3.50
CA ALA A 77 -15.31 2.19 -3.31
C ALA A 77 -16.03 3.37 -3.99
N THR A 78 -17.23 3.12 -4.47
CA THR A 78 -18.16 4.14 -5.02
C THR A 78 -19.45 4.12 -4.23
N ARG A 79 -20.35 5.11 -4.45
CA ARG A 79 -21.68 5.12 -3.78
C ARG A 79 -22.55 3.93 -4.19
N LYS A 80 -22.36 3.39 -5.39
CA LYS A 80 -23.10 2.24 -5.92
C LYS A 80 -22.49 0.90 -5.48
N ASN A 81 -21.15 0.87 -5.33
CA ASN A 81 -20.42 -0.30 -4.86
C ASN A 81 -19.57 0.08 -3.64
N LEU A 82 -20.04 -0.31 -2.46
CA LEU A 82 -19.38 -0.03 -1.17
C LEU A 82 -18.34 -1.12 -0.84
N GLU A 83 -17.46 -1.36 -1.80
CA GLU A 83 -16.37 -2.31 -1.68
C GLU A 83 -15.06 -1.64 -2.09
N THR A 84 -13.99 -1.90 -1.34
CA THR A 84 -12.63 -1.49 -1.68
C THR A 84 -11.69 -2.68 -1.59
N SER A 85 -10.70 -2.73 -2.47
CA SER A 85 -9.67 -3.74 -2.38
C SER A 85 -8.28 -3.13 -2.57
N LEU A 86 -7.30 -3.70 -1.88
CA LEU A 86 -5.89 -3.40 -2.01
C LEU A 86 -5.20 -4.62 -2.64
N GLY A 87 -4.64 -4.45 -3.81
CA GLY A 87 -3.92 -5.49 -4.52
C GLY A 87 -2.44 -5.14 -4.73
N ALA A 88 -1.56 -6.13 -4.70
CA ALA A 88 -0.17 -5.97 -5.09
C ALA A 88 0.07 -6.57 -6.46
N LYS A 89 0.69 -5.78 -7.36
CA LYS A 89 1.06 -6.19 -8.72
C LYS A 89 2.52 -5.84 -8.98
N GLY A 90 3.15 -6.56 -9.85
CA GLY A 90 4.51 -6.24 -10.32
C GLY A 90 5.40 -7.44 -10.43
N SER A 91 6.49 -7.27 -11.20
CA SER A 91 7.57 -8.21 -11.37
C SER A 91 8.58 -8.13 -10.22
N ARG A 92 9.62 -8.93 -10.31
CA ARG A 92 10.77 -8.86 -9.41
C ARG A 92 11.43 -7.49 -9.47
N LEU A 93 11.79 -6.94 -8.30
CA LEU A 93 12.43 -5.63 -8.22
C LEU A 93 13.95 -5.75 -8.45
N PRO A 94 14.56 -4.80 -9.18
CA PRO A 94 16.03 -4.78 -9.32
C PRO A 94 16.70 -4.54 -7.97
N LEU A 95 17.88 -5.14 -7.75
CA LEU A 95 18.63 -4.98 -6.50
C LEU A 95 19.02 -3.52 -6.21
N SER A 96 19.05 -2.66 -7.20
CA SER A 96 19.21 -1.20 -7.02
C SER A 96 18.06 -0.53 -6.26
N ASP A 97 16.91 -1.19 -6.13
CA ASP A 97 15.79 -0.72 -5.32
C ASP A 97 15.88 -1.14 -3.84
N TYR A 98 16.90 -1.92 -3.50
CA TYR A 98 17.24 -2.31 -2.13
C TYR A 98 18.43 -1.50 -1.61
N ARG A 99 18.84 -1.76 -0.37
CA ARG A 99 20.06 -1.17 0.19
C ARG A 99 21.28 -1.80 -0.47
N PHE A 100 22.17 -0.99 -1.03
CA PHE A 100 23.41 -1.46 -1.64
C PHE A 100 24.55 -0.44 -1.47
N THR A 101 25.76 -0.90 -1.68
CA THR A 101 27.00 -0.11 -1.67
C THR A 101 27.98 -0.69 -2.70
N PRO A 102 28.84 0.13 -3.33
CA PRO A 102 28.90 1.59 -3.28
C PRO A 102 27.73 2.24 -4.05
N LYS A 103 27.45 3.52 -3.79
CA LYS A 103 26.43 4.29 -4.52
C LYS A 103 26.96 4.95 -5.79
N GLN A 104 28.25 5.19 -5.83
CA GLN A 104 28.95 5.78 -6.98
C GLN A 104 29.26 4.72 -8.02
N ASP A 105 29.43 5.15 -9.26
CA ASP A 105 29.82 4.28 -10.36
C ASP A 105 31.16 3.59 -10.05
N THR A 106 31.18 2.29 -10.29
CA THR A 106 32.36 1.44 -10.03
C THR A 106 33.01 0.97 -11.32
N THR A 107 33.00 1.80 -12.36
CA THR A 107 33.65 1.55 -13.64
C THR A 107 35.11 1.97 -13.57
N GLY A 108 36.03 1.18 -14.16
CA GLY A 108 37.47 1.45 -14.20
C GLY A 108 38.32 0.60 -13.25
N ASN A 109 39.59 0.98 -13.06
CA ASN A 109 40.57 0.16 -12.34
C ASN A 109 40.40 0.08 -10.81
N LYS A 110 39.59 0.96 -10.22
CA LYS A 110 39.33 0.98 -8.76
C LYS A 110 37.95 0.37 -8.41
N ARG A 111 37.63 -0.78 -8.96
CA ARG A 111 36.35 -1.45 -8.71
C ARG A 111 36.24 -1.92 -7.27
N LYS A 112 35.31 -1.32 -6.52
CA LYS A 112 34.89 -1.88 -5.23
C LYS A 112 33.80 -2.92 -5.49
N PRO A 113 33.82 -4.08 -4.79
CA PRO A 113 32.77 -5.10 -4.93
C PRO A 113 31.40 -4.54 -4.52
N VAL A 114 30.40 -4.79 -5.36
CA VAL A 114 29.04 -4.39 -5.04
C VAL A 114 28.48 -5.34 -3.99
N ARG A 115 27.91 -4.77 -2.96
CA ARG A 115 27.21 -5.50 -1.89
C ARG A 115 25.80 -4.98 -1.77
N ALA A 116 24.82 -5.87 -1.66
CA ALA A 116 23.39 -5.52 -1.48
C ALA A 116 22.78 -6.30 -0.32
N ALA A 117 21.74 -5.74 0.28
CA ALA A 117 20.96 -6.39 1.29
C ALA A 117 19.49 -6.42 0.85
N ILE A 118 18.89 -7.59 0.77
CA ILE A 118 17.46 -7.78 0.56
C ILE A 118 16.74 -7.67 1.92
N LEU A 119 17.23 -8.42 2.89
CA LEU A 119 16.76 -8.38 4.29
C LEU A 119 17.55 -7.35 5.11
N ASN A 120 17.03 -6.96 6.25
CA ASN A 120 17.72 -6.06 7.21
C ASN A 120 18.93 -6.73 7.93
N GLN A 121 19.40 -7.88 7.44
CA GLN A 121 20.45 -8.71 8.06
C GLN A 121 21.88 -8.42 7.59
N GLY A 122 22.12 -7.36 6.84
CA GLY A 122 23.45 -7.00 6.38
C GLY A 122 23.67 -7.11 4.88
N LEU A 123 24.79 -6.57 4.43
CA LEU A 123 25.15 -6.49 3.02
C LEU A 123 25.90 -7.76 2.59
N ARG A 124 25.44 -8.40 1.54
CA ARG A 124 26.09 -9.57 0.92
C ARG A 124 26.67 -9.19 -0.43
N PRO A 125 27.81 -9.76 -0.84
CA PRO A 125 28.40 -9.49 -2.15
C PRO A 125 27.46 -9.97 -3.28
N VAL A 126 27.45 -9.21 -4.37
CA VAL A 126 26.66 -9.50 -5.56
C VAL A 126 27.61 -9.87 -6.71
N GLY A 127 28.12 -11.07 -6.70
CA GLY A 127 28.97 -11.65 -7.74
C GLY A 127 29.90 -10.64 -8.44
N SER A 128 29.97 -10.70 -9.79
CA SER A 128 30.73 -9.78 -10.63
C SER A 128 29.98 -8.48 -10.99
N ALA A 129 29.03 -8.07 -10.14
CA ALA A 129 28.23 -6.87 -10.38
C ALA A 129 29.04 -5.58 -10.25
N PHE A 130 28.61 -4.54 -10.95
CA PHE A 130 29.15 -3.20 -10.88
C PHE A 130 28.01 -2.18 -10.85
N VAL A 131 28.29 -0.96 -10.38
CA VAL A 131 27.34 0.14 -10.40
C VAL A 131 27.61 1.04 -11.59
N TRP A 132 26.56 1.35 -12.34
CA TRP A 132 26.59 2.30 -13.44
C TRP A 132 25.29 3.12 -13.45
N LYS A 133 25.43 4.44 -13.44
CA LYS A 133 24.28 5.38 -13.36
C LYS A 133 23.29 5.03 -12.24
N GLY A 134 23.80 4.64 -11.07
CA GLY A 134 22.99 4.28 -9.91
C GLY A 134 22.26 2.93 -10.00
N MET A 135 22.50 2.16 -11.05
CA MET A 135 21.96 0.80 -11.24
C MET A 135 23.03 -0.25 -10.95
N ILE A 136 22.60 -1.37 -10.37
CA ILE A 136 23.46 -2.56 -10.26
C ILE A 136 23.30 -3.36 -11.55
N LEU A 137 24.40 -3.59 -12.24
CA LEU A 137 24.47 -4.38 -13.46
C LEU A 137 25.46 -5.52 -13.27
N GLN A 138 25.24 -6.61 -14.00
CA GLN A 138 26.11 -7.78 -14.04
C GLN A 138 26.24 -8.27 -15.49
N ARG A 139 27.42 -8.78 -15.85
CA ARG A 139 27.58 -9.47 -17.12
C ARG A 139 27.00 -10.87 -17.03
N GLU A 140 26.29 -11.30 -18.06
CA GLU A 140 25.72 -12.65 -18.11
C GLU A 140 26.82 -13.72 -18.30
N GLY A 141 27.92 -13.35 -18.91
CA GLY A 141 29.07 -14.23 -19.15
C GLY A 141 30.40 -13.50 -19.07
N THR A 142 31.40 -14.01 -19.74
CA THR A 142 32.78 -13.44 -19.82
C THR A 142 32.84 -12.24 -20.75
N ARG A 143 31.92 -12.09 -21.70
CA ARG A 143 31.88 -10.99 -22.67
C ARG A 143 31.37 -9.70 -22.01
N SER A 144 31.65 -8.56 -22.65
CA SER A 144 31.20 -7.24 -22.17
C SER A 144 29.65 -7.08 -22.17
N THR A 145 28.96 -7.78 -23.05
CA THR A 145 27.51 -7.81 -23.23
C THR A 145 27.02 -9.27 -23.37
N PRO A 146 25.75 -9.59 -23.04
CA PRO A 146 24.71 -8.68 -22.52
C PRO A 146 24.90 -8.32 -21.06
N LEU A 147 24.30 -7.18 -20.66
CA LEU A 147 24.22 -6.75 -19.27
C LEU A 147 22.84 -7.07 -18.69
N ILE A 148 22.81 -7.70 -17.54
CA ILE A 148 21.59 -8.03 -16.81
C ILE A 148 21.48 -7.21 -15.53
N LYS A 149 20.26 -6.98 -15.08
CA LYS A 149 19.96 -6.36 -13.77
C LYS A 149 19.66 -7.47 -12.77
N PRO A 150 20.50 -7.69 -11.75
CA PRO A 150 20.18 -8.66 -10.71
C PRO A 150 18.88 -8.28 -10.02
N LEU A 151 18.00 -9.26 -9.82
CA LEU A 151 16.65 -9.07 -9.30
C LEU A 151 16.51 -9.64 -7.89
N GLY A 152 15.78 -8.92 -7.06
CA GLY A 152 15.27 -9.38 -5.78
C GLY A 152 13.86 -9.97 -5.87
N PRO A 153 13.17 -10.18 -4.73
CA PRO A 153 11.81 -10.68 -4.67
C PRO A 153 10.79 -9.76 -5.39
N ALA A 154 9.69 -10.35 -5.86
CA ALA A 154 8.56 -9.60 -6.39
C ALA A 154 7.70 -9.01 -5.26
N VAL A 155 7.09 -7.83 -5.48
CA VAL A 155 6.25 -7.20 -4.44
C VAL A 155 5.06 -8.05 -4.02
N PRO A 156 4.35 -8.76 -4.92
CA PRO A 156 3.28 -9.69 -4.50
C PRO A 156 3.76 -10.78 -3.54
N PHE A 157 4.98 -11.30 -3.74
CA PHE A 157 5.58 -12.27 -2.83
C PHE A 157 5.85 -11.68 -1.43
N LEU A 158 6.36 -10.43 -1.38
CA LEU A 158 6.61 -9.73 -0.12
C LEU A 158 5.32 -9.36 0.61
N ALA A 159 4.25 -9.04 -0.14
CA ALA A 159 2.97 -8.63 0.40
C ALA A 159 2.12 -9.81 0.91
N ASN A 160 2.32 -11.01 0.33
CA ASN A 160 1.53 -12.20 0.67
C ASN A 160 2.08 -12.98 1.89
N ARG A 161 2.78 -12.30 2.77
CA ARG A 161 3.22 -12.85 4.05
C ARG A 161 2.16 -12.59 5.11
N ASP A 162 1.94 -13.56 5.98
CA ASP A 162 0.89 -13.51 7.00
C ASP A 162 1.04 -12.28 7.90
N GLU A 163 2.26 -11.95 8.32
CA GLU A 163 2.54 -10.79 9.17
C GLU A 163 2.19 -9.45 8.46
N VAL A 164 2.37 -9.38 7.14
CA VAL A 164 2.00 -8.20 6.35
C VAL A 164 0.48 -8.14 6.19
N ILE A 165 -0.16 -9.27 5.91
CA ILE A 165 -1.61 -9.38 5.76
C ILE A 165 -2.31 -8.96 7.06
N ASP A 166 -1.88 -9.47 8.21
CA ASP A 166 -2.47 -9.18 9.52
C ASP A 166 -2.36 -7.69 9.88
N VAL A 167 -1.18 -7.09 9.69
CA VAL A 167 -0.96 -5.65 9.93
C VAL A 167 -1.82 -4.79 9.00
N VAL A 168 -2.01 -5.23 7.76
CA VAL A 168 -2.83 -4.49 6.79
C VAL A 168 -4.31 -4.62 7.12
N GLN A 169 -4.79 -5.83 7.41
CA GLN A 169 -6.20 -6.08 7.72
C GLN A 169 -6.64 -5.36 9.00
N SER A 170 -5.88 -5.51 10.09
CA SER A 170 -6.17 -4.85 11.37
C SER A 170 -6.16 -3.32 11.21
N GLY A 171 -5.12 -2.76 10.60
CA GLY A 171 -5.00 -1.32 10.40
C GLY A 171 -6.03 -0.73 9.43
N MET A 172 -6.49 -1.50 8.43
CA MET A 172 -7.62 -1.10 7.58
C MET A 172 -8.93 -1.11 8.36
N GLY A 173 -9.19 -2.15 9.15
CA GLY A 173 -10.38 -2.27 9.98
C GLY A 173 -10.51 -1.13 10.99
N GLU A 174 -9.46 -0.87 11.77
CA GLU A 174 -9.42 0.24 12.73
C GLU A 174 -9.63 1.60 12.05
N THR A 175 -8.93 1.83 10.94
CA THR A 175 -9.08 3.09 10.19
C THR A 175 -10.48 3.25 9.64
N PHE A 176 -11.10 2.17 9.15
CA PHE A 176 -12.48 2.20 8.66
C PHE A 176 -13.45 2.60 9.75
N LEU A 177 -13.43 1.95 10.92
CA LEU A 177 -14.34 2.22 12.03
C LEU A 177 -14.21 3.66 12.53
N ARG A 178 -12.98 4.12 12.76
CA ARG A 178 -12.73 5.50 13.19
C ARG A 178 -13.18 6.53 12.15
N ARG A 179 -12.96 6.26 10.86
CA ARG A 179 -13.35 7.17 9.78
C ARG A 179 -14.85 7.15 9.53
N LEU A 180 -15.51 6.01 9.71
CA LEU A 180 -16.97 5.93 9.61
C LEU A 180 -17.63 6.85 10.64
N ASP A 181 -17.22 6.79 11.90
CA ASP A 181 -17.73 7.66 12.97
C ASP A 181 -17.53 9.15 12.62
N HIS A 182 -16.34 9.51 12.11
CA HIS A 182 -16.04 10.87 11.68
C HIS A 182 -16.92 11.35 10.53
N GLU A 183 -17.08 10.53 9.46
CA GLU A 183 -17.87 10.90 8.27
C GLU A 183 -19.36 11.01 8.61
N VAL A 184 -19.90 10.13 9.46
CA VAL A 184 -21.28 10.24 9.98
C VAL A 184 -21.46 11.57 10.70
N GLY A 185 -20.58 11.92 11.63
CA GLY A 185 -20.64 13.19 12.36
C GLY A 185 -20.57 14.41 11.44
N GLN A 186 -19.74 14.38 10.40
CA GLN A 186 -19.62 15.47 9.41
C GLN A 186 -20.91 15.62 8.58
N ILE A 187 -21.50 14.52 8.12
CA ILE A 187 -22.72 14.54 7.31
C ILE A 187 -23.89 15.06 8.13
N LEU A 188 -24.03 14.63 9.40
CA LEU A 188 -25.06 15.13 10.31
C LEU A 188 -24.93 16.65 10.54
N LYS A 189 -23.71 17.14 10.83
CA LYS A 189 -23.45 18.59 11.00
C LYS A 189 -23.81 19.39 9.75
N THR A 190 -23.48 18.89 8.56
CA THR A 190 -23.76 19.57 7.28
C THR A 190 -25.25 19.51 6.94
N GLY A 191 -25.89 18.37 7.17
CA GLY A 191 -27.34 18.19 6.96
C GLY A 191 -28.20 19.09 7.86
N LEU A 192 -27.78 19.26 9.12
CA LEU A 192 -28.45 20.19 10.05
C LEU A 192 -28.30 21.65 9.65
N LYS A 193 -27.13 22.06 9.15
CA LYS A 193 -26.90 23.43 8.63
C LYS A 193 -27.77 23.75 7.41
N GLY A 194 -27.97 22.79 6.50
CA GLY A 194 -28.82 22.97 5.32
C GLY A 194 -30.31 23.09 5.64
N ARG A 195 -30.79 22.49 6.73
CA ARG A 195 -32.19 22.59 7.19
C ARG A 195 -32.53 23.92 7.88
N ASN A 196 -31.52 24.54 8.55
CA ASN A 196 -31.74 25.83 9.26
C ASN A 196 -31.46 27.06 8.39
N GLY A 197 -31.05 26.88 7.11
CA GLY A 197 -30.76 27.95 6.16
C GLY A 197 -31.95 28.36 5.27
N GLY A 198 -33.12 27.76 5.46
CA GLY A 198 -34.35 28.23 4.81
C GLY A 198 -34.78 29.57 5.42
N LYS A 199 -34.42 30.69 4.73
CA LYS A 199 -34.94 32.00 5.06
C LYS A 199 -36.51 31.94 5.04
N ILE A 200 -37.11 32.20 6.18
CA ILE A 200 -38.48 32.61 6.27
C ILE A 200 -38.53 34.01 5.67
N HIS A 201 -38.88 34.11 4.40
CA HIS A 201 -39.37 35.37 3.86
C HIS A 201 -40.88 35.41 4.20
N GLY A 202 -41.19 36.22 5.22
CA GLY A 202 -42.52 36.77 5.43
C GLY A 202 -42.84 37.84 4.41
#